data_3c5cb6599ab1dfacc650b6eed516659e
#
_entry.id   3c5cb6599ab1dfacc650b6eed516659e
#
_cell.length_a   1.000
_cell.length_b   1.000
_cell.length_c   1.000
_cell.angle_alpha   90.00
_cell.angle_beta   90.00
_cell.angle_gamma   90.00
#
_symmetry.space_group_name_H-M   'P 1'
#
loop_
_entity.id
_entity.type
_entity.pdbx_description
1 polymer ?
#
loop_
_entity_poly.entity_id
_entity_poly.type
_entity_poly.pdbx_seq_one_letter_code
_entity_poly.pdbx_strand_id
1 'polypeptide(L)'
;MMEHITPYLIVAGSSAAIYIFLILAIRLFGKKEFSQLSVFDIVFILLISNAVQNSMIAADFSFWGGVVSAATLFVVNFTLKHVIYKIPRFSEWVQGHPIMLIYEGKPLPENMKKARVSIQELEEATREHGIKDIESVEIAVLELDGSISVVSEESTGLFRKKRRRYSNEI
;
A
#
# COMPACT_ATOMS: atom_id res chain seq x y z
N MET A 1 -33.58 -25.01 11.39
CA MET A 1 -33.19 -23.74 10.74
C MET A 1 -31.84 -23.19 11.22
N MET A 2 -31.55 -23.17 12.52
CA MET A 2 -30.27 -22.71 13.07
C MET A 2 -29.09 -23.60 12.69
N GLU A 3 -29.23 -24.92 12.61
CA GLU A 3 -28.14 -25.84 12.24
C GLU A 3 -27.55 -25.60 10.84
N HIS A 4 -28.34 -25.08 9.89
CA HIS A 4 -27.88 -24.80 8.54
C HIS A 4 -27.16 -23.41 8.41
N ILE A 5 -27.34 -22.53 9.38
CA ILE A 5 -26.73 -21.18 9.37
C ILE A 5 -25.36 -21.18 10.04
N THR A 6 -25.14 -22.04 11.02
CA THR A 6 -23.92 -22.14 11.81
C THR A 6 -22.65 -22.28 10.95
N PRO A 7 -22.57 -23.15 9.93
CA PRO A 7 -21.38 -23.28 9.10
C PRO A 7 -21.04 -21.97 8.36
N TYR A 8 -22.03 -21.27 7.84
CA TYR A 8 -21.82 -19.99 7.13
C TYR A 8 -21.36 -18.86 8.05
N LEU A 9 -21.81 -18.84 9.31
CA LEU A 9 -21.32 -17.90 10.31
C LEU A 9 -19.85 -18.17 10.67
N ILE A 10 -19.44 -19.44 10.73
CA ILE A 10 -18.05 -19.83 10.96
C ILE A 10 -17.19 -19.39 9.78
N VAL A 11 -17.61 -19.64 8.53
CA VAL A 11 -16.91 -19.19 7.32
C VAL A 11 -16.77 -17.67 7.29
N ALA A 12 -17.83 -16.93 7.58
CA ALA A 12 -17.81 -15.48 7.64
C ALA A 12 -16.83 -14.97 8.73
N GLY A 13 -16.88 -15.54 9.92
CA GLY A 13 -15.98 -15.21 11.02
C GLY A 13 -14.50 -15.49 10.69
N SER A 14 -14.21 -16.67 10.16
CA SER A 14 -12.85 -17.07 9.75
C SER A 14 -12.31 -16.16 8.65
N SER A 15 -13.12 -15.88 7.62
CA SER A 15 -12.73 -14.99 6.51
C SER A 15 -12.42 -13.56 7.01
N ALA A 16 -13.26 -13.02 7.90
CA ALA A 16 -13.04 -11.70 8.49
C ALA A 16 -11.78 -11.69 9.37
N ALA A 17 -11.57 -12.70 10.20
CA ALA A 17 -10.40 -12.81 11.07
C ALA A 17 -9.09 -12.87 10.26
N ILE A 18 -9.05 -13.70 9.20
CA ILE A 18 -7.89 -13.81 8.32
C ILE A 18 -7.63 -12.50 7.58
N TYR A 19 -8.67 -11.83 7.09
CA TYR A 19 -8.51 -10.52 6.45
C TYR A 19 -7.86 -9.51 7.38
N ILE A 20 -8.35 -9.39 8.61
CA ILE A 20 -7.78 -8.49 9.63
C ILE A 20 -6.33 -8.90 9.96
N PHE A 21 -6.07 -10.20 10.12
CA PHE A 21 -4.72 -10.72 10.36
C PHE A 21 -3.76 -10.33 9.24
N LEU A 22 -4.15 -10.48 7.97
CA LEU A 22 -3.31 -10.10 6.83
C LEU A 22 -3.03 -8.59 6.79
N ILE A 23 -4.03 -7.74 7.07
CA ILE A 23 -3.80 -6.29 7.16
C ILE A 23 -2.80 -5.96 8.26
N LEU A 24 -2.89 -6.59 9.43
CA LEU A 24 -1.94 -6.39 10.53
C LEU A 24 -0.54 -6.90 10.17
N ALA A 25 -0.46 -8.06 9.51
CA ALA A 25 0.81 -8.60 9.02
C ALA A 25 1.48 -7.65 8.02
N ILE A 26 0.77 -7.22 6.98
CA ILE A 26 1.26 -6.24 6.00
C ILE A 26 1.78 -4.98 6.69
N ARG A 27 1.06 -4.50 7.69
CA ARG A 27 1.49 -3.32 8.46
C ARG A 27 2.80 -3.54 9.22
N LEU A 28 3.04 -4.73 9.78
CA LEU A 28 4.26 -5.07 10.50
C LEU A 28 5.48 -5.19 9.59
N PHE A 29 5.29 -5.78 8.40
CA PHE A 29 6.36 -5.97 7.42
C PHE A 29 6.76 -4.68 6.69
N GLY A 30 5.87 -3.69 6.63
CA GLY A 30 6.12 -2.37 6.03
C GLY A 30 5.48 -2.20 4.66
N LYS A 31 5.38 -0.93 4.22
CA LYS A 31 4.65 -0.54 3.00
C LYS A 31 5.41 -0.85 1.71
N LYS A 32 6.73 -0.83 1.78
CA LYS A 32 7.63 -0.95 0.62
C LYS A 32 7.48 -2.29 -0.09
N GLU A 33 7.16 -3.36 0.65
CA GLU A 33 7.06 -4.73 0.14
C GLU A 33 6.03 -4.90 -1.00
N PHE A 34 5.14 -3.93 -1.21
CA PHE A 34 4.01 -4.05 -2.15
C PHE A 34 4.11 -3.15 -3.39
N SER A 35 5.05 -2.22 -3.44
CA SER A 35 5.15 -1.28 -4.58
C SER A 35 5.96 -1.84 -5.76
N GLN A 36 6.91 -2.73 -5.47
CA GLN A 36 7.75 -3.39 -6.49
C GLN A 36 7.85 -4.87 -6.15
N LEU A 37 6.83 -5.65 -6.56
CA LEU A 37 6.78 -7.07 -6.31
C LEU A 37 7.90 -7.80 -7.08
N SER A 38 8.85 -8.34 -6.35
CA SER A 38 9.84 -9.26 -6.89
C SER A 38 9.22 -10.63 -7.21
N VAL A 39 9.93 -11.47 -7.96
CA VAL A 39 9.50 -12.87 -8.21
C VAL A 39 9.32 -13.63 -6.88
N PHE A 40 10.16 -13.35 -5.88
CA PHE A 40 10.06 -13.98 -4.56
C PHE A 40 8.80 -13.56 -3.82
N ASP A 41 8.38 -12.27 -3.95
CA ASP A 41 7.16 -11.75 -3.32
C ASP A 41 5.91 -12.37 -3.94
N ILE A 42 5.90 -12.57 -5.25
CA ILE A 42 4.80 -13.26 -5.95
C ILE A 42 4.67 -14.70 -5.43
N VAL A 43 5.78 -15.43 -5.32
CA VAL A 43 5.80 -16.81 -4.77
C VAL A 43 5.29 -16.79 -3.32
N PHE A 44 5.76 -15.85 -2.51
CA PHE A 44 5.33 -15.70 -1.12
C PHE A 44 3.82 -15.44 -1.01
N ILE A 45 3.27 -14.51 -1.82
CA ILE A 45 1.83 -14.22 -1.86
C ILE A 45 1.02 -15.46 -2.26
N LEU A 46 1.47 -16.20 -3.26
CA LEU A 46 0.80 -17.42 -3.70
C LEU A 46 0.80 -18.51 -2.61
N LEU A 47 1.91 -18.67 -1.89
CA LEU A 47 2.01 -19.61 -0.77
C LEU A 47 1.09 -19.21 0.40
N ILE A 48 1.08 -17.94 0.77
CA ILE A 48 0.17 -17.42 1.80
C ILE A 48 -1.29 -17.62 1.37
N SER A 49 -1.64 -17.26 0.13
CA SER A 49 -2.99 -17.43 -0.40
C SER A 49 -3.47 -18.87 -0.27
N ASN A 50 -2.62 -19.84 -0.61
CA ASN A 50 -2.93 -21.25 -0.46
C ASN A 50 -3.06 -21.64 1.03
N ALA A 51 -2.14 -21.19 1.89
CA ALA A 51 -2.17 -21.52 3.31
C ALA A 51 -3.42 -21.02 4.04
N VAL A 52 -3.90 -19.82 3.69
CA VAL A 52 -5.07 -19.22 4.35
C VAL A 52 -6.40 -19.66 3.76
N GLN A 53 -6.43 -20.12 2.49
CA GLN A 53 -7.64 -20.52 1.79
C GLN A 53 -8.47 -21.54 2.59
N ASN A 54 -7.85 -22.61 3.06
CA ASN A 54 -8.52 -23.65 3.82
C ASN A 54 -9.09 -23.15 5.16
N SER A 55 -8.40 -22.19 5.78
CA SER A 55 -8.83 -21.59 7.04
C SER A 55 -9.99 -20.61 6.85
N MET A 56 -10.07 -19.93 5.71
CA MET A 56 -11.15 -18.99 5.40
C MET A 56 -12.48 -19.70 5.22
N ILE A 57 -12.49 -20.81 4.48
CA ILE A 57 -13.72 -21.58 4.21
C ILE A 57 -14.08 -22.57 5.32
N ALA A 58 -13.27 -22.66 6.39
CA ALA A 58 -13.51 -23.49 7.57
C ALA A 58 -13.96 -24.93 7.22
N ALA A 59 -13.32 -25.53 6.20
CA ALA A 59 -13.64 -26.84 5.62
C ALA A 59 -15.01 -26.94 4.90
N ASP A 60 -15.74 -25.84 4.69
CA ASP A 60 -16.91 -25.80 3.82
C ASP A 60 -16.51 -25.50 2.38
N PHE A 61 -16.21 -26.56 1.61
CA PHE A 61 -15.84 -26.48 0.20
C PHE A 61 -17.05 -26.34 -0.75
N SER A 62 -18.23 -26.02 -0.23
CA SER A 62 -19.42 -25.82 -1.05
C SER A 62 -19.33 -24.50 -1.83
N PHE A 63 -20.08 -24.40 -2.93
CA PHE A 63 -20.26 -23.17 -3.67
C PHE A 63 -20.71 -22.00 -2.75
N TRP A 64 -21.67 -22.29 -1.87
CA TRP A 64 -22.21 -21.30 -0.94
C TRP A 64 -21.19 -20.87 0.13
N GLY A 65 -20.34 -21.78 0.63
CA GLY A 65 -19.22 -21.44 1.49
C GLY A 65 -18.26 -20.44 0.83
N GLY A 66 -17.93 -20.66 -0.44
CA GLY A 66 -17.13 -19.72 -1.23
C GLY A 66 -17.80 -18.35 -1.42
N VAL A 67 -19.11 -18.33 -1.71
CA VAL A 67 -19.89 -17.08 -1.85
C VAL A 67 -19.91 -16.29 -0.55
N VAL A 68 -20.16 -16.94 0.59
CA VAL A 68 -20.19 -16.30 1.91
C VAL A 68 -18.81 -15.74 2.26
N SER A 69 -17.74 -16.48 2.02
CA SER A 69 -16.36 -16.01 2.24
C SER A 69 -16.07 -14.75 1.42
N ALA A 70 -16.33 -14.78 0.11
CA ALA A 70 -16.12 -13.65 -0.78
C ALA A 70 -16.94 -12.41 -0.37
N ALA A 71 -18.24 -12.59 -0.10
CA ALA A 71 -19.12 -11.52 0.35
C ALA A 71 -18.62 -10.89 1.65
N THR A 72 -18.16 -11.71 2.61
CA THR A 72 -17.58 -11.22 3.87
C THR A 72 -16.36 -10.35 3.62
N LEU A 73 -15.43 -10.78 2.75
CA LEU A 73 -14.25 -10.00 2.40
C LEU A 73 -14.62 -8.65 1.78
N PHE A 74 -15.61 -8.61 0.89
CA PHE A 74 -16.10 -7.36 0.32
C PHE A 74 -16.67 -6.42 1.38
N VAL A 75 -17.50 -6.93 2.29
CA VAL A 75 -18.11 -6.13 3.36
C VAL A 75 -17.04 -5.59 4.32
N VAL A 76 -16.10 -6.44 4.76
CA VAL A 76 -15.02 -6.04 5.68
C VAL A 76 -14.11 -5.02 5.02
N ASN A 77 -13.71 -5.22 3.75
CA ASN A 77 -12.89 -4.27 2.99
C ASN A 77 -13.61 -2.93 2.81
N PHE A 78 -14.89 -2.94 2.44
CA PHE A 78 -15.67 -1.71 2.29
C PHE A 78 -15.77 -0.95 3.62
N THR A 79 -16.06 -1.66 4.71
CA THR A 79 -16.15 -1.09 6.05
C THR A 79 -14.82 -0.50 6.49
N LEU A 80 -13.70 -1.22 6.27
CA LEU A 80 -12.36 -0.74 6.59
C LEU A 80 -12.04 0.55 5.83
N LYS A 81 -12.27 0.59 4.52
CA LYS A 81 -12.06 1.79 3.71
C LYS A 81 -12.90 2.98 4.17
N HIS A 82 -14.14 2.72 4.57
CA HIS A 82 -15.03 3.75 5.10
C HIS A 82 -14.54 4.30 6.44
N VAL A 83 -14.06 3.43 7.34
CA VAL A 83 -13.47 3.83 8.62
C VAL A 83 -12.19 4.64 8.42
N ILE A 84 -11.29 4.18 7.52
CA ILE A 84 -10.06 4.91 7.15
C ILE A 84 -10.40 6.32 6.64
N TYR A 85 -11.41 6.43 5.78
CA TYR A 85 -11.85 7.75 5.26
C TYR A 85 -12.40 8.67 6.33
N LYS A 86 -13.20 8.14 7.27
CA LYS A 86 -13.86 8.96 8.30
C LYS A 86 -12.99 9.31 9.50
N ILE A 87 -12.01 8.49 9.83
CA ILE A 87 -11.21 8.64 11.06
C ILE A 87 -9.74 8.88 10.71
N PRO A 88 -9.27 10.16 10.62
CA PRO A 88 -7.89 10.47 10.25
C PRO A 88 -6.84 9.78 11.11
N ARG A 89 -7.04 9.70 12.43
CA ARG A 89 -6.11 9.00 13.33
C ARG A 89 -5.98 7.51 13.01
N PHE A 90 -7.08 6.87 12.62
CA PHE A 90 -7.07 5.47 12.22
C PHE A 90 -6.40 5.30 10.85
N SER A 91 -6.63 6.23 9.93
CA SER A 91 -5.92 6.31 8.65
C SER A 91 -4.41 6.39 8.84
N GLU A 92 -3.94 7.31 9.65
CA GLU A 92 -2.52 7.47 9.99
C GLU A 92 -1.94 6.19 10.64
N TRP A 93 -2.71 5.55 11.52
CA TRP A 93 -2.29 4.31 12.14
C TRP A 93 -2.22 3.16 11.14
N VAL A 94 -3.17 3.01 10.21
CA VAL A 94 -3.18 1.92 9.20
C VAL A 94 -2.23 2.20 8.05
N GLN A 95 -2.30 3.40 7.46
CA GLN A 95 -1.55 3.77 6.25
C GLN A 95 -0.20 4.45 6.55
N GLY A 96 -0.05 5.06 7.75
CA GLY A 96 1.09 5.88 8.14
C GLY A 96 1.14 7.20 7.38
N HIS A 97 2.34 7.77 7.22
CA HIS A 97 2.59 9.03 6.51
C HIS A 97 3.54 8.82 5.34
N PRO A 98 3.45 9.63 4.27
CA PRO A 98 4.51 9.73 3.28
C PRO A 98 5.84 10.11 3.95
N ILE A 99 6.95 9.59 3.45
CA ILE A 99 8.28 9.85 4.00
C ILE A 99 9.15 10.48 2.92
N MET A 100 9.61 11.71 3.15
CA MET A 100 10.53 12.39 2.24
C MET A 100 11.89 11.69 2.26
N LEU A 101 12.39 11.30 1.09
CA LEU A 101 13.65 10.59 0.90
C LEU A 101 14.76 11.48 0.34
N ILE A 102 14.41 12.41 -0.57
CA ILE A 102 15.31 13.43 -1.14
C ILE A 102 14.67 14.80 -0.97
N TYR A 103 15.49 15.79 -0.66
CA TYR A 103 15.16 17.20 -0.66
C TYR A 103 16.29 18.02 -1.27
N GLU A 104 16.02 18.81 -2.31
CA GLU A 104 16.99 19.64 -3.04
C GLU A 104 18.26 18.85 -3.44
N GLY A 105 18.10 17.72 -4.12
CA GLY A 105 19.20 16.87 -4.59
C GLY A 105 19.93 16.07 -3.49
N LYS A 106 19.52 16.20 -2.23
CA LYS A 106 20.18 15.56 -1.09
C LYS A 106 19.35 14.44 -0.50
N PRO A 107 19.86 13.19 -0.50
CA PRO A 107 19.24 12.09 0.22
C PRO A 107 19.16 12.40 1.72
N LEU A 108 18.09 11.95 2.38
CA LEU A 108 17.84 12.10 3.82
C LEU A 108 18.07 10.76 4.54
N PRO A 109 19.27 10.45 5.05
CA PRO A 109 19.66 9.13 5.56
C PRO A 109 18.75 8.62 6.68
N GLU A 110 18.35 9.49 7.60
CA GLU A 110 17.45 9.13 8.71
C GLU A 110 16.07 8.69 8.22
N ASN A 111 15.55 9.38 7.22
CA ASN A 111 14.27 9.06 6.62
C ASN A 111 14.36 7.78 5.76
N MET A 112 15.45 7.60 5.02
CA MET A 112 15.73 6.38 4.26
C MET A 112 15.80 5.16 5.19
N LYS A 113 16.46 5.29 6.36
CA LYS A 113 16.52 4.24 7.38
C LYS A 113 15.13 3.91 7.93
N LYS A 114 14.31 4.92 8.25
CA LYS A 114 12.92 4.73 8.70
C LYS A 114 12.06 4.06 7.63
N ALA A 115 12.26 4.46 6.38
CA ALA A 115 11.57 3.91 5.21
C ALA A 115 12.10 2.53 4.79
N ARG A 116 13.26 2.10 5.29
CA ARG A 116 14.02 0.91 4.86
C ARG A 116 14.34 0.93 3.36
N VAL A 117 14.65 2.11 2.82
CA VAL A 117 15.01 2.32 1.43
C VAL A 117 16.51 2.48 1.33
N SER A 118 17.16 1.67 0.49
CA SER A 118 18.59 1.78 0.18
C SER A 118 18.85 2.90 -0.83
N ILE A 119 20.11 3.35 -0.92
CA ILE A 119 20.49 4.33 -1.94
C ILE A 119 20.30 3.79 -3.36
N GLN A 120 20.56 2.50 -3.57
CA GLN A 120 20.41 1.83 -4.86
C GLN A 120 18.97 1.84 -5.35
N GLU A 121 18.00 1.57 -4.47
CA GLU A 121 16.58 1.64 -4.78
C GLU A 121 16.12 3.05 -5.07
N LEU A 122 16.69 4.02 -4.37
CA LEU A 122 16.41 5.43 -4.62
C LEU A 122 16.92 5.89 -5.99
N GLU A 123 18.12 5.44 -6.38
CA GLU A 123 18.67 5.64 -7.72
C GLU A 123 17.84 4.93 -8.80
N GLU A 124 17.36 3.73 -8.53
CA GLU A 124 16.48 2.99 -9.43
C GLU A 124 15.17 3.73 -9.67
N ALA A 125 14.49 4.14 -8.60
CA ALA A 125 13.29 4.95 -8.68
C ALA A 125 13.51 6.27 -9.43
N THR A 126 14.66 6.90 -9.24
CA THR A 126 15.05 8.13 -9.96
C THR A 126 15.16 7.86 -11.46
N ARG A 127 15.80 6.75 -11.88
CA ARG A 127 15.92 6.36 -13.29
C ARG A 127 14.58 5.96 -13.91
N GLU A 128 13.70 5.29 -13.17
CA GLU A 128 12.34 4.96 -13.63
C GLU A 128 11.52 6.21 -13.99
N HIS A 129 11.79 7.33 -13.30
CA HIS A 129 11.17 8.62 -13.60
C HIS A 129 11.93 9.43 -14.66
N GLY A 130 12.92 8.82 -15.33
CA GLY A 130 13.69 9.46 -16.41
C GLY A 130 14.72 10.48 -15.94
N ILE A 131 15.05 10.49 -14.65
CA ILE A 131 16.07 11.39 -14.09
C ILE A 131 17.35 10.58 -13.90
N LYS A 132 18.48 11.14 -14.40
CA LYS A 132 19.74 10.42 -14.44
C LYS A 132 20.43 10.36 -13.07
N ASP A 133 20.49 11.50 -12.39
CA ASP A 133 21.29 11.67 -11.18
C ASP A 133 20.40 12.17 -10.03
N ILE A 134 20.68 11.72 -8.81
CA ILE A 134 19.93 12.11 -7.59
C ILE A 134 19.99 13.63 -7.36
N GLU A 135 21.09 14.25 -7.70
CA GLU A 135 21.32 15.69 -7.54
C GLU A 135 20.34 16.54 -8.37
N SER A 136 19.77 15.97 -9.43
CA SER A 136 18.74 16.60 -10.27
C SER A 136 17.30 16.42 -9.75
N VAL A 137 17.15 15.70 -8.65
CA VAL A 137 15.85 15.47 -7.99
C VAL A 137 15.59 16.60 -7.00
N GLU A 138 14.50 17.35 -7.17
CA GLU A 138 14.07 18.34 -6.19
C GLU A 138 13.48 17.68 -4.94
N ILE A 139 12.55 16.76 -5.14
CA ILE A 139 11.88 16.02 -4.06
C ILE A 139 11.67 14.56 -4.48
N ALA A 140 11.97 13.63 -3.58
CA ALA A 140 11.50 12.25 -3.67
C ALA A 140 10.79 11.85 -2.37
N VAL A 141 9.64 11.18 -2.49
CA VAL A 141 8.79 10.79 -1.37
C VAL A 141 8.38 9.34 -1.50
N LEU A 142 8.55 8.57 -0.42
CA LEU A 142 7.90 7.27 -0.29
C LEU A 142 6.43 7.49 0.05
N GLU A 143 5.55 7.10 -0.86
CA GLU A 143 4.11 7.28 -0.76
C GLU A 143 3.44 6.25 0.17
N LEU A 144 2.12 6.42 0.40
CA LEU A 144 1.35 5.52 1.27
C LEU A 144 1.20 4.11 0.71
N ASP A 145 1.26 3.96 -0.60
CA ASP A 145 1.18 2.67 -1.31
C ASP A 145 2.54 1.97 -1.46
N GLY A 146 3.62 2.62 -0.98
CA GLY A 146 4.99 2.12 -1.05
C GLY A 146 5.76 2.53 -2.31
N SER A 147 5.14 3.18 -3.28
CA SER A 147 5.83 3.73 -4.44
C SER A 147 6.70 4.93 -4.05
N ILE A 148 7.74 5.21 -4.86
CA ILE A 148 8.57 6.40 -4.67
C ILE A 148 8.21 7.40 -5.77
N SER A 149 7.56 8.50 -5.40
CA SER A 149 7.33 9.63 -6.30
C SER A 149 8.58 10.50 -6.38
N VAL A 150 8.93 10.93 -7.61
CA VAL A 150 10.13 11.74 -7.86
C VAL A 150 9.75 12.96 -8.68
N VAL A 151 10.19 14.13 -8.23
CA VAL A 151 9.99 15.43 -8.91
C VAL A 151 11.35 16.03 -9.23
N SER A 152 11.59 16.38 -10.51
CA SER A 152 12.83 17.03 -10.94
C SER A 152 12.74 18.55 -10.84
N GLU A 153 13.91 19.22 -10.75
CA GLU A 153 14.00 20.69 -10.82
C GLU A 153 13.40 21.26 -12.11
N GLU A 154 13.57 20.57 -13.26
CA GLU A 154 13.03 21.03 -14.54
C GLU A 154 11.50 21.06 -14.54
N SER A 155 10.86 20.05 -13.95
CA SER A 155 9.40 19.99 -13.85
C SER A 155 8.86 21.12 -12.97
N THR A 156 9.52 21.42 -11.86
CA THR A 156 9.16 22.53 -10.96
C THR A 156 9.34 23.89 -11.64
N GLY A 157 10.39 24.06 -12.44
CA GLY A 157 10.63 25.26 -13.25
C GLY A 157 9.49 25.52 -14.26
N LEU A 158 8.97 24.48 -14.90
CA LEU A 158 7.83 24.57 -15.83
C LEU A 158 6.53 24.96 -15.12
N PHE A 159 6.24 24.40 -13.95
CA PHE A 159 5.06 24.75 -13.13
C PHE A 159 5.15 26.18 -12.62
N ARG A 160 6.33 26.64 -12.18
CA ARG A 160 6.57 28.01 -11.70
C ARG A 160 6.40 29.05 -12.83
N LYS A 161 6.88 28.71 -14.05
CA LYS A 161 6.73 29.55 -15.26
C LYS A 161 5.27 29.63 -15.72
N LYS A 162 4.52 28.53 -15.65
CA LYS A 162 3.11 28.47 -15.99
C LYS A 162 2.24 29.27 -15.00
N ARG A 163 2.53 29.17 -13.71
CA ARG A 163 1.82 29.92 -12.66
C ARG A 163 2.04 31.44 -12.76
N ARG A 164 3.24 31.89 -13.13
CA ARG A 164 3.52 33.32 -13.40
C ARG A 164 2.78 33.85 -14.63
N ARG A 165 2.57 33.02 -15.64
CA ARG A 165 1.83 33.39 -16.85
C ARG A 165 0.35 33.65 -16.55
N TYR A 166 -0.31 32.79 -15.78
CA TYR A 166 -1.70 32.96 -15.37
C TYR A 166 -1.92 34.11 -14.37
N SER A 167 -0.91 34.44 -13.56
CA SER A 167 -0.98 35.59 -12.62
C SER A 167 -0.84 36.96 -13.31
N ASN A 168 -0.33 37.02 -14.53
CA ASN A 168 -0.18 38.28 -15.29
C ASN A 168 -1.33 38.52 -16.29
N GLU A 169 -2.28 37.60 -16.39
CA GLU A 169 -3.45 37.70 -17.28
C GLU A 169 -4.76 38.05 -16.52
N ILE A 170 -4.66 38.31 -15.19
CA ILE A 170 -5.73 38.83 -14.33
C ILE A 170 -5.39 40.25 -13.90
#